data_a2fc730c43b629018ac4e6569233734f
#
_entry.id   a2fc730c43b629018ac4e6569233734f
#
_cell.length_a   1.000
_cell.length_b   1.000
_cell.length_c   1.000
_cell.angle_alpha   90.00
_cell.angle_beta   90.00
_cell.angle_gamma   90.00
#
_symmetry.space_group_name_H-M   'P 1'
#
loop_
_entity.id
_entity.type
_entity.pdbx_description
1 polymer ?
#
loop_
_entity_poly.entity_id
_entity_poly.type
_entity_poly.pdbx_seq_one_letter_code
_entity_poly.pdbx_strand_id
1 'polypeptide(L)'
;MDKKTIITGIAGVLLAGAAAGCYYGWQTERQKVKDLEQQLTAMKKQEMRSAIVRSVSAQMEEIANEQREISDEQREEALQQTRIANEMRQRSEVERQNALIAEQNAVASEKKALEASEVAEAQRQMAEHQRIQAEFSKRTADTLSYIALGRSLGSISTIQSQAGNDEVADLLSYASYLYTRRYGGDIYYPAVLQSLMRSSQSVNVWSEHAGAITNLEFVPGEDNELISVSNYGEILLNVRQGNQLKSSALFNNPDYDFRDVLVIKNMGKIYAVSRTGHLVVINKDSKAPVVVAMENIVHPMRIHDINENNLLIIGESAIGVLDMKRNIITSVKQLPFKVTMGSRKSGLPILFDDEGKMYLVSGLSDITTEKVPVQGNVTAYCESKNTGVEAYGMSDGTIYLKNKKGEFQKLIGHRSRISKMKLNGNRLYSASYDGSVKLWVTNNEKIEPMTLLETGNWILHFNFDSTKDTFWMGDTKGNLTAVNISVDKMVETMRKKLKRNLTTEEWNYYIGQNVPYESFIENKQ
;
A
#
# COMPACT_ATOMS: atom_id res chain seq x y z
N MET A 1 -66.65 -6.63 -6.25
CA MET A 1 -66.08 -5.33 -5.84
C MET A 1 -64.74 -5.58 -5.13
N ASP A 2 -63.72 -5.08 -5.72
CA ASP A 2 -62.34 -5.47 -5.45
C ASP A 2 -61.78 -5.03 -4.09
N LYS A 3 -61.04 -5.93 -3.46
CA LYS A 3 -60.27 -5.70 -2.23
C LYS A 3 -59.21 -4.57 -2.31
N LYS A 4 -59.02 -3.98 -3.49
CA LYS A 4 -58.09 -2.87 -3.70
C LYS A 4 -58.62 -1.49 -3.27
N THR A 5 -59.91 -1.32 -3.15
CA THR A 5 -60.52 -0.01 -2.85
C THR A 5 -60.61 0.30 -1.35
N ILE A 6 -60.39 -0.68 -0.49
CA ILE A 6 -60.49 -0.49 0.96
C ILE A 6 -59.12 -0.06 1.58
N ILE A 7 -58.01 -0.36 0.93
CA ILE A 7 -56.68 -0.03 1.47
C ILE A 7 -56.30 1.44 1.18
N THR A 8 -56.84 2.05 0.15
CA THR A 8 -56.58 3.47 -0.16
C THR A 8 -57.37 4.45 0.70
N GLY A 9 -58.46 4.00 1.34
CA GLY A 9 -59.28 4.85 2.22
C GLY A 9 -58.71 5.08 3.63
N ILE A 10 -57.85 4.18 4.13
CA ILE A 10 -57.32 4.26 5.50
C ILE A 10 -56.03 5.12 5.56
N ALA A 11 -55.30 5.23 4.45
CA ALA A 11 -54.09 6.08 4.40
C ALA A 11 -54.43 7.58 4.36
N GLY A 12 -55.63 7.97 3.95
CA GLY A 12 -56.06 9.38 3.84
C GLY A 12 -56.45 10.03 5.17
N VAL A 13 -56.85 9.25 6.16
CA VAL A 13 -57.35 9.80 7.44
C VAL A 13 -56.25 10.03 8.45
N LEU A 14 -55.11 9.37 8.30
CA LEU A 14 -53.96 9.55 9.21
C LEU A 14 -53.07 10.79 8.88
N LEU A 15 -53.21 11.35 7.69
CA LEU A 15 -52.45 12.55 7.29
C LEU A 15 -53.12 13.88 7.67
N ALA A 16 -54.42 13.87 7.96
CA ALA A 16 -55.15 15.07 8.35
C ALA A 16 -55.08 15.40 9.85
N GLY A 17 -54.65 14.45 10.69
CA GLY A 17 -54.54 14.63 12.14
C GLY A 17 -53.24 15.32 12.60
N ALA A 18 -52.23 15.34 11.74
CA ALA A 18 -50.89 15.85 12.12
C ALA A 18 -50.71 17.36 11.91
N ALA A 19 -51.64 18.05 11.23
CA ALA A 19 -51.50 19.47 10.90
C ALA A 19 -52.09 20.44 11.94
N ALA A 20 -52.84 19.96 12.93
CA ALA A 20 -53.50 20.83 13.92
C ALA A 20 -52.73 21.05 15.23
N GLY A 21 -51.56 20.35 15.42
CA GLY A 21 -50.75 20.43 16.65
C GLY A 21 -49.70 21.52 16.68
N CYS A 22 -49.45 22.23 15.58
CA CYS A 22 -48.28 23.10 15.43
C CYS A 22 -48.46 24.57 15.83
N TYR A 23 -49.57 24.98 16.42
CA TYR A 23 -49.83 26.42 16.66
C TYR A 23 -49.81 26.88 18.12
N TYR A 24 -49.49 26.02 19.09
CA TYR A 24 -49.44 26.39 20.51
C TYR A 24 -48.14 26.09 21.22
N GLY A 25 -47.03 26.57 20.75
CA GLY A 25 -45.74 26.29 21.39
C GLY A 25 -44.64 27.36 21.31
N TRP A 26 -44.96 28.60 20.90
CA TRP A 26 -43.92 29.57 20.53
C TRP A 26 -43.43 30.51 21.63
N GLN A 27 -43.67 30.26 22.91
CA GLN A 27 -43.22 31.20 23.97
C GLN A 27 -42.34 30.62 25.09
N THR A 28 -41.83 29.40 24.99
CA THR A 28 -40.93 28.85 26.02
C THR A 28 -39.52 28.52 25.50
N GLU A 29 -39.10 29.09 24.39
CA GLU A 29 -37.94 28.58 23.61
C GLU A 29 -36.63 29.35 23.70
N ARG A 30 -36.40 30.24 24.63
CA ARG A 30 -35.05 30.84 24.76
C ARG A 30 -34.11 30.15 25.74
N GLN A 31 -34.60 29.25 26.55
CA GLN A 31 -33.77 28.48 27.48
C GLN A 31 -33.37 27.10 26.91
N LYS A 32 -34.15 26.56 25.96
CA LYS A 32 -33.87 25.27 25.33
C LYS A 32 -32.85 25.29 24.17
N VAL A 33 -32.52 26.48 23.67
CA VAL A 33 -31.63 26.60 22.51
C VAL A 33 -30.19 26.23 22.86
N LYS A 34 -29.71 26.54 24.07
CA LYS A 34 -28.36 26.13 24.49
C LYS A 34 -28.21 24.63 24.73
N ASP A 35 -29.23 23.98 25.28
CA ASP A 35 -29.24 22.54 25.45
C ASP A 35 -29.45 21.81 24.12
N LEU A 36 -30.23 22.41 23.21
CA LEU A 36 -30.39 21.87 21.85
C LEU A 36 -29.12 21.98 21.01
N GLU A 37 -28.31 23.03 21.17
CA GLU A 37 -27.03 23.12 20.44
C GLU A 37 -26.01 22.09 20.92
N GLN A 38 -26.01 21.78 22.23
CA GLN A 38 -25.19 20.66 22.74
C GLN A 38 -25.75 19.31 22.32
N GLN A 39 -27.07 19.16 22.31
CA GLN A 39 -27.72 17.95 21.78
C GLN A 39 -27.58 17.85 20.26
N LEU A 40 -27.64 18.97 19.54
CA LEU A 40 -27.45 18.99 18.08
C LEU A 40 -26.00 18.65 17.69
N THR A 41 -25.00 19.13 18.47
CA THR A 41 -23.61 18.72 18.26
C THR A 41 -23.37 17.25 18.62
N ALA A 42 -24.01 16.77 19.68
CA ALA A 42 -23.98 15.35 20.02
C ALA A 42 -24.72 14.49 18.96
N MET A 43 -25.89 14.94 18.52
CA MET A 43 -26.64 14.27 17.44
C MET A 43 -25.92 14.33 16.10
N LYS A 44 -25.32 15.46 15.70
CA LYS A 44 -24.48 15.53 14.49
C LYS A 44 -23.30 14.59 14.57
N LYS A 45 -22.68 14.46 15.75
CA LYS A 45 -21.59 13.50 15.98
C LYS A 45 -22.08 12.04 15.93
N GLN A 46 -23.30 11.81 16.40
CA GLN A 46 -23.96 10.50 16.35
C GLN A 46 -24.48 10.20 14.92
N GLU A 47 -24.96 11.21 14.21
CA GLU A 47 -25.41 11.09 12.81
C GLU A 47 -24.22 10.85 11.86
N MET A 48 -23.09 11.55 12.07
CA MET A 48 -21.84 11.30 11.35
C MET A 48 -21.30 9.88 11.65
N ARG A 49 -21.37 9.44 12.92
CA ARG A 49 -21.05 8.04 13.28
C ARG A 49 -22.00 7.04 12.62
N SER A 50 -23.31 7.34 12.58
CA SER A 50 -24.27 6.45 11.93
C SER A 50 -24.15 6.45 10.40
N ALA A 51 -23.71 7.56 9.78
CA ALA A 51 -23.40 7.64 8.37
C ALA A 51 -22.15 6.83 8.01
N ILE A 52 -21.09 6.94 8.84
CA ILE A 52 -19.88 6.12 8.70
C ILE A 52 -20.21 4.64 8.89
N VAL A 53 -20.99 4.29 9.92
CA VAL A 53 -21.41 2.90 10.14
C VAL A 53 -22.23 2.38 8.96
N ARG A 54 -23.11 3.20 8.36
CA ARG A 54 -23.88 2.79 7.17
C ARG A 54 -23.00 2.62 5.93
N SER A 55 -22.04 3.53 5.70
CA SER A 55 -21.06 3.41 4.60
C SER A 55 -20.20 2.16 4.76
N VAL A 56 -19.77 1.90 5.98
CA VAL A 56 -18.97 0.73 6.32
C VAL A 56 -19.80 -0.56 6.23
N SER A 57 -21.09 -0.52 6.64
CA SER A 57 -21.99 -1.66 6.45
C SER A 57 -22.22 -1.97 4.97
N ALA A 58 -22.31 -0.95 4.12
CA ALA A 58 -22.44 -1.14 2.68
C ALA A 58 -21.18 -1.77 2.05
N GLN A 59 -19.99 -1.31 2.47
CA GLN A 59 -18.72 -1.95 2.06
C GLN A 59 -18.57 -3.38 2.59
N MET A 60 -19.05 -3.63 3.81
CA MET A 60 -19.08 -4.98 4.38
C MET A 60 -20.02 -5.90 3.61
N GLU A 61 -21.16 -5.37 3.18
CA GLU A 61 -22.13 -6.13 2.39
C GLU A 61 -21.57 -6.47 1.00
N GLU A 62 -20.81 -5.55 0.40
CA GLU A 62 -20.12 -5.76 -0.88
C GLU A 62 -19.03 -6.82 -0.75
N ILE A 63 -18.16 -6.72 0.26
CA ILE A 63 -17.13 -7.72 0.56
C ILE A 63 -17.75 -9.08 0.92
N ALA A 64 -18.86 -9.06 1.68
CA ALA A 64 -19.55 -10.28 2.04
C ALA A 64 -20.22 -10.94 0.82
N ASN A 65 -20.67 -10.15 -0.15
CA ASN A 65 -21.21 -10.64 -1.41
C ASN A 65 -20.12 -11.20 -2.33
N GLU A 66 -18.98 -10.52 -2.48
CA GLU A 66 -17.82 -11.06 -3.19
C GLU A 66 -17.33 -12.38 -2.57
N GLN A 67 -17.28 -12.43 -1.23
CA GLN A 67 -16.88 -13.67 -0.53
C GLN A 67 -17.92 -14.79 -0.69
N ARG A 68 -19.21 -14.44 -0.77
CA ARG A 68 -20.26 -15.41 -1.09
C ARG A 68 -20.12 -15.92 -2.52
N GLU A 69 -19.89 -15.03 -3.47
CA GLU A 69 -19.74 -15.40 -4.88
C GLU A 69 -18.57 -16.37 -5.08
N ILE A 70 -17.39 -16.07 -4.48
CA ILE A 70 -16.23 -16.97 -4.49
C ILE A 70 -16.54 -18.29 -3.75
N SER A 71 -17.26 -18.23 -2.62
CA SER A 71 -17.64 -19.42 -1.86
C SER A 71 -18.67 -20.27 -2.61
N ASP A 72 -19.57 -19.63 -3.34
CA ASP A 72 -20.58 -20.31 -4.15
C ASP A 72 -19.95 -20.94 -5.41
N GLU A 73 -19.01 -20.26 -6.10
CA GLU A 73 -18.22 -20.87 -7.19
C GLU A 73 -17.45 -22.10 -6.72
N GLN A 74 -16.75 -21.99 -5.60
CA GLN A 74 -16.00 -23.13 -5.02
C GLN A 74 -16.92 -24.26 -4.56
N ARG A 75 -18.12 -23.91 -4.07
CA ARG A 75 -19.13 -24.87 -3.69
C ARG A 75 -19.72 -25.58 -4.90
N GLU A 76 -19.95 -24.85 -5.99
CA GLU A 76 -20.41 -25.43 -7.25
C GLU A 76 -19.36 -26.37 -7.86
N GLU A 77 -18.07 -25.97 -7.85
CA GLU A 77 -16.99 -26.85 -8.28
C GLU A 77 -16.89 -28.12 -7.42
N ALA A 78 -17.00 -27.99 -6.08
CA ALA A 78 -17.01 -29.13 -5.17
C ALA A 78 -18.25 -30.02 -5.35
N LEU A 79 -19.41 -29.41 -5.63
CA LEU A 79 -20.63 -30.15 -5.96
C LEU A 79 -20.53 -30.88 -7.30
N GLN A 80 -19.92 -30.25 -8.32
CA GLN A 80 -19.67 -30.92 -9.61
C GLN A 80 -18.71 -32.11 -9.44
N GLN A 81 -17.63 -31.95 -8.69
CA GLN A 81 -16.71 -33.07 -8.41
C GLN A 81 -17.40 -34.16 -7.59
N THR A 82 -18.26 -33.80 -6.63
CA THR A 82 -19.05 -34.78 -5.87
C THR A 82 -20.07 -35.48 -6.75
N ARG A 83 -20.70 -34.79 -7.70
CA ARG A 83 -21.61 -35.35 -8.68
C ARG A 83 -20.91 -36.37 -9.60
N ILE A 84 -19.75 -35.99 -10.14
CA ILE A 84 -18.90 -36.87 -10.94
C ILE A 84 -18.48 -38.09 -10.12
N ALA A 85 -18.07 -37.91 -8.87
CA ALA A 85 -17.72 -39.02 -7.98
C ALA A 85 -18.92 -39.94 -7.68
N ASN A 86 -20.13 -39.40 -7.52
CA ASN A 86 -21.33 -40.19 -7.30
C ASN A 86 -21.79 -40.90 -8.58
N GLU A 87 -21.70 -40.29 -9.76
CA GLU A 87 -21.99 -40.93 -11.04
C GLU A 87 -20.98 -42.05 -11.33
N MET A 88 -19.71 -41.84 -11.02
CA MET A 88 -18.68 -42.87 -11.13
C MET A 88 -18.88 -44.00 -10.11
N ARG A 89 -19.35 -43.66 -8.87
CA ARG A 89 -19.74 -44.68 -7.89
C ARG A 89 -20.94 -45.51 -8.39
N GLN A 90 -21.96 -44.86 -8.95
CA GLN A 90 -23.10 -45.58 -9.52
C GLN A 90 -22.68 -46.46 -10.70
N ARG A 91 -21.80 -45.94 -11.59
CA ARG A 91 -21.24 -46.75 -12.66
C ARG A 91 -20.41 -47.93 -12.12
N SER A 92 -19.58 -47.66 -11.12
CA SER A 92 -18.79 -48.70 -10.45
C SER A 92 -19.69 -49.75 -9.78
N GLU A 93 -20.79 -49.35 -9.16
CA GLU A 93 -21.76 -50.27 -8.54
C GLU A 93 -22.52 -51.09 -9.59
N VAL A 94 -22.89 -50.48 -10.73
CA VAL A 94 -23.53 -51.18 -11.88
C VAL A 94 -22.55 -52.16 -12.54
N GLU A 95 -21.29 -51.79 -12.72
CA GLU A 95 -20.27 -52.71 -13.25
C GLU A 95 -19.98 -53.87 -12.29
N ARG A 96 -20.00 -53.62 -10.96
CA ARG A 96 -19.88 -54.64 -9.94
C ARG A 96 -21.06 -55.62 -9.96
N GLN A 97 -22.29 -55.13 -10.15
CA GLN A 97 -23.45 -56.00 -10.33
C GLN A 97 -23.38 -56.82 -11.63
N ASN A 98 -22.89 -56.21 -12.72
CA ASN A 98 -22.68 -56.90 -13.98
C ASN A 98 -21.55 -57.97 -13.87
N ALA A 99 -20.49 -57.68 -13.10
CA ALA A 99 -19.45 -58.66 -12.79
C ALA A 99 -19.98 -59.84 -11.95
N LEU A 100 -20.84 -59.55 -10.95
CA LEU A 100 -21.52 -60.57 -10.14
C LEU A 100 -22.49 -61.45 -10.97
N ILE A 101 -23.22 -60.82 -11.90
CA ILE A 101 -24.11 -61.56 -12.85
C ILE A 101 -23.27 -62.38 -13.85
N ALA A 102 -22.11 -61.84 -14.29
CA ALA A 102 -21.21 -62.58 -15.17
C ALA A 102 -20.56 -63.77 -14.43
N GLU A 103 -20.25 -63.59 -13.11
CA GLU A 103 -19.75 -64.69 -12.25
C GLU A 103 -20.80 -65.78 -12.06
N GLN A 104 -22.05 -65.42 -11.84
CA GLN A 104 -23.18 -66.40 -11.78
C GLN A 104 -23.45 -67.12 -13.10
N ASN A 105 -23.18 -66.48 -14.23
CA ASN A 105 -23.34 -67.04 -15.56
C ASN A 105 -22.10 -67.71 -16.10
N ALA A 106 -20.97 -67.57 -15.40
CA ALA A 106 -19.66 -68.08 -15.87
C ALA A 106 -19.19 -69.31 -15.13
N VAL A 107 -20.05 -70.25 -14.85
CA VAL A 107 -19.66 -71.62 -14.36
C VAL A 107 -18.81 -72.40 -15.38
N ALA A 108 -18.47 -71.81 -16.51
CA ALA A 108 -17.78 -72.49 -17.57
C ALA A 108 -16.35 -72.07 -17.91
N SER A 109 -15.75 -71.07 -17.21
CA SER A 109 -14.33 -70.85 -17.54
C SER A 109 -13.60 -69.98 -16.50
N GLU A 110 -12.62 -70.53 -15.86
CA GLU A 110 -11.60 -69.96 -14.96
C GLU A 110 -10.95 -68.65 -15.51
N LYS A 111 -10.98 -68.50 -16.81
CA LYS A 111 -10.39 -67.37 -17.53
C LYS A 111 -11.20 -66.07 -17.36
N LYS A 112 -12.54 -66.15 -17.20
CA LYS A 112 -13.38 -65.00 -17.01
C LYS A 112 -13.31 -64.45 -15.58
N ALA A 113 -12.98 -65.32 -14.60
CA ALA A 113 -12.83 -64.88 -13.21
C ALA A 113 -11.54 -64.04 -13.00
N LEU A 114 -10.48 -64.35 -13.76
CA LEU A 114 -9.21 -63.62 -13.71
C LEU A 114 -9.37 -62.22 -14.32
N GLU A 115 -10.06 -62.12 -15.48
CA GLU A 115 -10.35 -60.84 -16.13
C GLU A 115 -11.26 -59.93 -15.26
N ALA A 116 -12.24 -60.51 -14.54
CA ALA A 116 -13.09 -59.78 -13.61
C ALA A 116 -12.31 -59.27 -12.38
N SER A 117 -11.30 -60.00 -11.90
CA SER A 117 -10.42 -59.62 -10.81
C SER A 117 -9.50 -58.44 -11.17
N GLU A 118 -8.92 -58.47 -12.39
CA GLU A 118 -8.06 -57.37 -12.87
C GLU A 118 -8.87 -56.07 -13.09
N VAL A 119 -10.10 -56.18 -13.59
CA VAL A 119 -11.00 -55.04 -13.76
C VAL A 119 -11.41 -54.45 -12.39
N ALA A 120 -11.69 -55.29 -11.40
CA ALA A 120 -12.04 -54.84 -10.05
C ALA A 120 -10.86 -54.14 -9.36
N GLU A 121 -9.63 -54.63 -9.59
CA GLU A 121 -8.41 -54.00 -9.06
C GLU A 121 -8.14 -52.63 -9.70
N ALA A 122 -8.32 -52.51 -11.02
CA ALA A 122 -8.22 -51.25 -11.74
C ALA A 122 -9.28 -50.23 -11.26
N GLN A 123 -10.49 -50.69 -10.96
CA GLN A 123 -11.57 -49.85 -10.42
C GLN A 123 -11.28 -49.36 -8.98
N ARG A 124 -10.70 -50.23 -8.14
CA ARG A 124 -10.23 -49.84 -6.79
C ARG A 124 -9.17 -48.75 -6.86
N GLN A 125 -8.21 -48.90 -7.76
CA GLN A 125 -7.16 -47.91 -7.96
C GLN A 125 -7.73 -46.57 -8.45
N MET A 126 -8.72 -46.58 -9.35
CA MET A 126 -9.42 -45.36 -9.79
C MET A 126 -10.22 -44.69 -8.65
N ALA A 127 -10.94 -45.48 -7.86
CA ALA A 127 -11.72 -44.94 -6.72
C ALA A 127 -10.81 -44.34 -5.64
N GLU A 128 -9.66 -44.95 -5.37
CA GLU A 128 -8.67 -44.42 -4.44
C GLU A 128 -8.02 -43.13 -4.97
N HIS A 129 -7.71 -43.06 -6.27
CA HIS A 129 -7.21 -41.84 -6.90
C HIS A 129 -8.22 -40.67 -6.80
N GLN A 130 -9.51 -40.97 -7.01
CA GLN A 130 -10.59 -39.96 -6.87
C GLN A 130 -10.74 -39.50 -5.43
N ARG A 131 -10.64 -40.38 -4.44
CA ARG A 131 -10.65 -40.06 -3.02
C ARG A 131 -9.54 -39.06 -2.67
N ILE A 132 -8.32 -39.36 -3.14
CA ILE A 132 -7.14 -38.52 -2.93
C ILE A 132 -7.36 -37.13 -3.56
N GLN A 133 -7.92 -37.05 -4.76
CA GLN A 133 -8.23 -35.78 -5.42
C GLN A 133 -9.30 -34.97 -4.65
N ALA A 134 -10.34 -35.64 -4.16
CA ALA A 134 -11.38 -35.00 -3.37
C ALA A 134 -10.85 -34.46 -2.03
N GLU A 135 -9.98 -35.22 -1.35
CA GLU A 135 -9.29 -34.74 -0.13
C GLU A 135 -8.38 -33.55 -0.41
N PHE A 136 -7.64 -33.58 -1.52
CA PHE A 136 -6.78 -32.46 -1.92
C PHE A 136 -7.61 -31.20 -2.20
N SER A 137 -8.70 -31.34 -2.96
CA SER A 137 -9.61 -30.22 -3.25
C SER A 137 -10.23 -29.63 -1.99
N LYS A 138 -10.65 -30.49 -1.05
CA LYS A 138 -11.18 -30.06 0.25
C LYS A 138 -10.14 -29.27 1.04
N ARG A 139 -8.92 -29.77 1.16
CA ARG A 139 -7.82 -29.07 1.88
C ARG A 139 -7.52 -27.71 1.24
N THR A 140 -7.56 -27.64 -0.10
CA THR A 140 -7.34 -26.40 -0.83
C THR A 140 -8.46 -25.40 -0.55
N ALA A 141 -9.72 -25.84 -0.59
CA ALA A 141 -10.88 -25.00 -0.27
C ALA A 141 -10.83 -24.49 1.18
N ASP A 142 -10.50 -25.35 2.15
CA ASP A 142 -10.34 -24.97 3.55
C ASP A 142 -9.23 -23.91 3.72
N THR A 143 -8.10 -24.09 3.04
CA THR A 143 -6.98 -23.13 3.05
C THR A 143 -7.41 -21.77 2.52
N LEU A 144 -8.08 -21.73 1.37
CA LEU A 144 -8.57 -20.48 0.77
C LEU A 144 -9.61 -19.80 1.65
N SER A 145 -10.48 -20.56 2.31
CA SER A 145 -11.47 -20.05 3.26
C SER A 145 -10.81 -19.36 4.45
N TYR A 146 -9.74 -19.93 5.02
CA TYR A 146 -9.02 -19.31 6.11
C TYR A 146 -8.22 -18.06 5.68
N ILE A 147 -7.70 -18.04 4.45
CA ILE A 147 -7.09 -16.81 3.88
C ILE A 147 -8.15 -15.71 3.74
N ALA A 148 -9.34 -16.06 3.23
CA ALA A 148 -10.45 -15.12 3.10
C ALA A 148 -10.92 -14.61 4.48
N LEU A 149 -10.99 -15.48 5.48
CA LEU A 149 -11.26 -15.09 6.87
C LEU A 149 -10.21 -14.09 7.37
N GLY A 150 -8.93 -14.34 7.16
CA GLY A 150 -7.85 -13.42 7.52
C GLY A 150 -8.06 -12.03 6.92
N ARG A 151 -8.41 -11.94 5.63
CA ARG A 151 -8.70 -10.67 4.94
C ARG A 151 -9.93 -9.97 5.52
N SER A 152 -10.99 -10.71 5.79
CA SER A 152 -12.21 -10.19 6.41
C SER A 152 -11.95 -9.62 7.80
N LEU A 153 -11.20 -10.33 8.64
CA LEU A 153 -10.81 -9.87 9.97
C LEU A 153 -10.01 -8.55 9.91
N GLY A 154 -9.12 -8.38 8.91
CA GLY A 154 -8.41 -7.13 8.69
C GLY A 154 -9.35 -5.96 8.35
N SER A 155 -10.35 -6.19 7.50
CA SER A 155 -11.37 -5.18 7.19
C SER A 155 -12.20 -4.83 8.42
N ILE A 156 -12.65 -5.84 9.18
CA ILE A 156 -13.44 -5.65 10.40
C ILE A 156 -12.62 -4.90 11.45
N SER A 157 -11.33 -5.23 11.63
CA SER A 157 -10.41 -4.51 12.50
C SER A 157 -10.40 -3.01 12.19
N THR A 158 -10.29 -2.66 10.91
CA THR A 158 -10.30 -1.24 10.48
C THR A 158 -11.60 -0.55 10.87
N ILE A 159 -12.74 -1.23 10.72
CA ILE A 159 -14.06 -0.73 11.10
C ILE A 159 -14.16 -0.52 12.60
N GLN A 160 -13.72 -1.51 13.40
CA GLN A 160 -13.75 -1.42 14.87
C GLN A 160 -12.87 -0.26 15.37
N SER A 161 -11.70 -0.07 14.79
CA SER A 161 -10.85 1.08 15.12
C SER A 161 -11.51 2.42 14.76
N GLN A 162 -12.21 2.53 13.63
CA GLN A 162 -12.96 3.73 13.26
C GLN A 162 -14.15 4.00 14.20
N ALA A 163 -14.76 2.94 14.74
CA ALA A 163 -15.83 3.03 15.73
C ALA A 163 -15.31 3.35 17.15
N GLY A 164 -13.99 3.38 17.37
CA GLY A 164 -13.35 3.66 18.66
C GLY A 164 -13.19 2.41 19.54
N ASN A 165 -13.39 1.21 18.98
CA ASN A 165 -13.21 -0.07 19.67
C ASN A 165 -11.79 -0.61 19.45
N ASP A 166 -10.78 0.17 19.84
CA ASP A 166 -9.38 -0.09 19.49
C ASP A 166 -8.86 -1.43 20.03
N GLU A 167 -9.31 -1.86 21.23
CA GLU A 167 -8.88 -3.14 21.81
C GLU A 167 -9.33 -4.33 20.97
N VAL A 168 -10.57 -4.34 20.50
CA VAL A 168 -11.11 -5.37 19.61
C VAL A 168 -10.46 -5.27 18.25
N ALA A 169 -10.27 -4.06 17.74
CA ALA A 169 -9.58 -3.82 16.47
C ALA A 169 -8.17 -4.43 16.46
N ASP A 170 -7.42 -4.23 17.52
CA ASP A 170 -6.07 -4.77 17.68
C ASP A 170 -6.05 -6.30 17.66
N LEU A 171 -6.98 -6.94 18.40
CA LEU A 171 -7.12 -8.39 18.43
C LEU A 171 -7.47 -8.96 17.04
N LEU A 172 -8.41 -8.32 16.34
CA LEU A 172 -8.82 -8.73 15.00
C LEU A 172 -7.72 -8.51 13.97
N SER A 173 -6.94 -7.42 14.07
CA SER A 173 -5.78 -7.18 13.23
C SER A 173 -4.72 -8.27 13.39
N TYR A 174 -4.43 -8.62 14.63
CA TYR A 174 -3.47 -9.68 14.93
C TYR A 174 -3.96 -11.05 14.46
N ALA A 175 -5.24 -11.37 14.67
CA ALA A 175 -5.87 -12.56 14.13
C ALA A 175 -5.82 -12.61 12.60
N SER A 176 -6.12 -11.50 11.93
CA SER A 176 -6.01 -11.34 10.47
C SER A 176 -4.62 -11.73 9.96
N TYR A 177 -3.58 -11.21 10.59
CA TYR A 177 -2.20 -11.56 10.27
C TYR A 177 -1.91 -13.06 10.49
N LEU A 178 -2.31 -13.62 11.66
CA LEU A 178 -2.06 -15.02 12.01
C LEU A 178 -2.71 -15.98 11.03
N TYR A 179 -4.00 -15.79 10.70
CA TYR A 179 -4.70 -16.64 9.73
C TYR A 179 -4.07 -16.50 8.34
N THR A 180 -3.81 -15.28 7.88
CA THR A 180 -3.19 -15.07 6.56
C THR A 180 -1.83 -15.75 6.48
N ARG A 181 -0.96 -15.57 7.49
CA ARG A 181 0.39 -16.17 7.50
C ARG A 181 0.35 -17.68 7.61
N ARG A 182 -0.48 -18.24 8.50
CA ARG A 182 -0.60 -19.69 8.77
C ARG A 182 -0.99 -20.45 7.54
N TYR A 183 -1.89 -19.90 6.74
CA TYR A 183 -2.41 -20.56 5.54
C TYR A 183 -1.72 -20.10 4.24
N GLY A 184 -0.58 -19.40 4.33
CA GLY A 184 0.22 -19.01 3.18
C GLY A 184 -0.39 -17.91 2.31
N GLY A 185 -1.33 -17.14 2.86
CA GLY A 185 -1.91 -15.99 2.18
C GLY A 185 -0.94 -14.80 2.11
N ASP A 186 -1.26 -13.86 1.24
CA ASP A 186 -0.46 -12.63 1.08
C ASP A 186 -0.69 -11.67 2.25
N ILE A 187 0.33 -11.53 3.10
CA ILE A 187 0.32 -10.58 4.24
C ILE A 187 0.35 -9.12 3.81
N TYR A 188 0.70 -8.85 2.55
CA TYR A 188 0.62 -7.51 1.94
C TYR A 188 -0.74 -7.25 1.27
N TYR A 189 -1.72 -8.12 1.46
CA TYR A 189 -3.08 -7.83 1.05
C TYR A 189 -3.59 -6.58 1.81
N PRO A 190 -4.26 -5.63 1.12
CA PRO A 190 -4.58 -4.32 1.68
C PRO A 190 -5.24 -4.37 3.06
N ALA A 191 -6.29 -5.18 3.23
CA ALA A 191 -7.01 -5.26 4.49
C ALA A 191 -6.13 -5.78 5.64
N VAL A 192 -5.23 -6.73 5.37
CA VAL A 192 -4.33 -7.31 6.38
C VAL A 192 -3.26 -6.29 6.78
N LEU A 193 -2.54 -5.72 5.80
CA LEU A 193 -1.45 -4.80 6.09
C LEU A 193 -1.94 -3.48 6.69
N GLN A 194 -3.01 -2.88 6.15
CA GLN A 194 -3.53 -1.61 6.66
C GLN A 194 -4.06 -1.73 8.08
N SER A 195 -4.76 -2.83 8.42
CA SER A 195 -5.18 -3.07 9.81
C SER A 195 -3.97 -3.18 10.73
N LEU A 196 -2.93 -3.92 10.31
CA LEU A 196 -1.71 -4.11 11.09
C LEU A 196 -0.94 -2.80 11.28
N MET A 197 -0.80 -1.99 10.23
CA MET A 197 -0.19 -0.66 10.28
C MET A 197 -0.92 0.27 11.24
N ARG A 198 -2.26 0.28 11.21
CA ARG A 198 -3.08 1.10 12.10
C ARG A 198 -2.93 0.65 13.56
N SER A 199 -3.13 -0.62 13.84
CA SER A 199 -3.11 -1.19 15.17
C SER A 199 -1.73 -1.11 15.85
N SER A 200 -0.65 -1.23 15.07
CA SER A 200 0.73 -1.08 15.54
C SER A 200 1.19 0.37 15.63
N GLN A 201 0.34 1.35 15.27
CA GLN A 201 0.70 2.78 15.22
C GLN A 201 1.97 3.03 14.39
N SER A 202 2.03 2.42 13.21
CA SER A 202 3.21 2.45 12.34
C SER A 202 3.48 3.80 11.70
N VAL A 203 2.58 4.79 11.84
CA VAL A 203 2.68 6.12 11.23
C VAL A 203 2.90 7.17 12.31
N ASN A 204 3.97 7.95 12.17
CA ASN A 204 4.27 9.10 13.02
C ASN A 204 4.40 10.34 12.13
N VAL A 205 3.78 11.45 12.54
CA VAL A 205 3.75 12.71 11.79
C VAL A 205 4.24 13.85 12.67
N TRP A 206 5.14 14.66 12.13
CA TRP A 206 5.67 15.87 12.77
C TRP A 206 5.59 17.04 11.79
N SER A 207 5.17 18.20 12.26
CA SER A 207 5.12 19.44 11.47
C SER A 207 6.37 20.26 11.77
N GLU A 208 7.43 20.05 10.99
CA GLU A 208 8.76 20.58 11.27
C GLU A 208 9.16 21.76 10.39
N HIS A 209 8.62 21.85 9.18
CA HIS A 209 8.92 22.89 8.22
C HIS A 209 7.77 23.90 8.07
N ALA A 210 8.11 25.14 7.86
CA ALA A 210 7.14 26.18 7.47
C ALA A 210 6.71 26.05 6.01
N GLY A 211 7.61 25.52 5.15
CA GLY A 211 7.36 25.29 3.73
C GLY A 211 7.21 23.81 3.36
N ALA A 212 6.87 23.57 2.09
CA ALA A 212 6.78 22.23 1.53
C ALA A 212 8.14 21.50 1.59
N ILE A 213 8.19 20.30 2.10
CA ILE A 213 9.41 19.47 2.12
C ILE A 213 9.62 18.89 0.73
N THR A 214 10.62 19.40 0.02
CA THR A 214 10.89 19.07 -1.37
C THR A 214 11.80 17.86 -1.53
N ASN A 215 12.69 17.63 -0.56
CA ASN A 215 13.58 16.48 -0.53
C ASN A 215 13.99 16.12 0.91
N LEU A 216 14.40 14.87 1.08
CA LEU A 216 14.94 14.36 2.33
C LEU A 216 15.96 13.26 2.05
N GLU A 217 17.08 13.26 2.83
CA GLU A 217 18.16 12.32 2.66
C GLU A 217 18.70 11.89 4.03
N PHE A 218 18.96 10.58 4.20
CA PHE A 218 19.59 10.07 5.42
C PHE A 218 21.06 10.43 5.47
N VAL A 219 21.55 10.69 6.69
CA VAL A 219 22.97 10.81 6.92
C VAL A 219 23.59 9.40 6.82
N PRO A 220 24.50 9.15 5.87
CA PRO A 220 25.02 7.81 5.64
C PRO A 220 25.72 7.24 6.87
N GLY A 221 25.24 6.09 7.36
CA GLY A 221 25.72 5.41 8.55
C GLY A 221 25.06 5.83 9.85
N GLU A 222 24.11 6.76 9.81
CA GLU A 222 23.33 7.23 10.96
C GLU A 222 21.83 7.01 10.66
N ASP A 223 21.28 5.88 11.06
CA ASP A 223 19.90 5.50 10.74
C ASP A 223 18.84 6.41 11.39
N ASN A 224 19.25 7.16 12.41
CA ASN A 224 18.37 8.05 13.16
C ASN A 224 18.45 9.51 12.67
N GLU A 225 19.36 9.84 11.77
CA GLU A 225 19.59 11.20 11.31
C GLU A 225 19.15 11.40 9.86
N LEU A 226 18.33 12.41 9.66
CA LEU A 226 17.72 12.74 8.37
C LEU A 226 17.88 14.24 8.12
N ILE A 227 18.39 14.59 6.95
CA ILE A 227 18.37 15.97 6.46
C ILE A 227 17.11 16.15 5.62
N SER A 228 16.33 17.17 5.92
CA SER A 228 15.18 17.59 5.10
C SER A 228 15.32 19.03 4.66
N VAL A 229 14.83 19.32 3.45
CA VAL A 229 14.89 20.67 2.86
C VAL A 229 13.51 21.10 2.38
N SER A 230 13.23 22.40 2.50
CA SER A 230 11.94 22.95 2.08
C SER A 230 12.09 24.02 0.99
N ASN A 231 10.98 24.27 0.31
CA ASN A 231 10.87 25.37 -0.64
C ASN A 231 10.82 26.76 0.03
N TYR A 232 10.86 26.79 1.37
CA TYR A 232 10.89 28.01 2.17
C TYR A 232 12.27 28.27 2.81
N GLY A 233 13.32 27.71 2.18
CA GLY A 233 14.72 27.99 2.52
C GLY A 233 15.24 27.34 3.78
N GLU A 234 14.59 26.30 4.26
CA GLU A 234 14.99 25.57 5.46
C GLU A 234 15.81 24.33 5.10
N ILE A 235 16.91 24.11 5.84
CA ILE A 235 17.65 22.84 5.88
C ILE A 235 17.67 22.41 7.33
N LEU A 236 16.96 21.33 7.65
CA LEU A 236 16.86 20.79 9.00
C LEU A 236 17.62 19.47 9.13
N LEU A 237 18.31 19.33 10.25
CA LEU A 237 18.77 18.04 10.76
C LEU A 237 17.71 17.51 11.72
N ASN A 238 17.13 16.37 11.39
CA ASN A 238 16.12 15.70 12.18
C ASN A 238 16.73 14.45 12.80
N VAL A 239 16.63 14.33 14.11
CA VAL A 239 17.15 13.19 14.88
C VAL A 239 16.00 12.49 15.56
N ARG A 240 15.75 11.23 15.18
CA ARG A 240 14.69 10.42 15.76
C ARG A 240 15.15 9.72 17.03
N GLN A 241 14.34 9.85 18.09
CA GLN A 241 14.51 9.16 19.37
C GLN A 241 13.19 8.46 19.75
N GLY A 242 13.07 7.19 19.37
CA GLY A 242 11.79 6.47 19.52
C GLY A 242 10.66 7.07 18.68
N ASN A 243 9.62 7.56 19.34
CA ASN A 243 8.49 8.25 18.69
C ASN A 243 8.64 9.78 18.67
N GLN A 244 9.71 10.31 19.25
CA GLN A 244 9.98 11.75 19.23
C GLN A 244 10.96 12.09 18.11
N LEU A 245 10.80 13.29 17.54
CA LEU A 245 11.70 13.87 16.56
C LEU A 245 12.26 15.16 17.16
N LYS A 246 13.57 15.30 17.08
CA LYS A 246 14.27 16.54 17.44
C LYS A 246 14.83 17.15 16.17
N SER A 247 14.27 18.29 15.76
CA SER A 247 14.73 19.04 14.59
C SER A 247 15.59 20.21 14.99
N SER A 248 16.64 20.46 14.24
CA SER A 248 17.52 21.62 14.39
C SER A 248 17.82 22.24 13.04
N ALA A 249 17.68 23.55 12.94
CA ALA A 249 17.99 24.28 11.72
C ALA A 249 19.50 24.33 11.50
N LEU A 250 19.94 23.84 10.35
CA LEU A 250 21.30 24.01 9.86
C LEU A 250 21.42 25.27 9.00
N PHE A 251 20.32 25.61 8.31
CA PHE A 251 20.20 26.81 7.49
C PHE A 251 18.72 27.22 7.42
N ASN A 252 18.48 28.53 7.45
CA ASN A 252 17.14 29.08 7.28
C ASN A 252 17.24 30.46 6.61
N ASN A 253 16.79 30.55 5.37
CA ASN A 253 16.63 31.81 4.65
C ASN A 253 15.51 31.67 3.63
N PRO A 254 14.37 32.34 3.80
CA PRO A 254 13.18 32.19 2.96
C PRO A 254 13.36 32.66 1.49
N ASP A 255 14.46 33.33 1.16
CA ASP A 255 14.80 33.70 -0.22
C ASP A 255 15.22 32.50 -1.06
N TYR A 256 15.48 31.35 -0.44
CA TYR A 256 15.88 30.12 -1.12
C TYR A 256 14.68 29.16 -1.29
N ASP A 257 14.63 28.53 -2.47
CA ASP A 257 13.68 27.46 -2.79
C ASP A 257 14.47 26.17 -3.00
N PHE A 258 14.75 25.43 -1.93
CA PHE A 258 15.51 24.19 -2.04
C PHE A 258 14.73 23.11 -2.75
N ARG A 259 15.42 22.38 -3.65
CA ARG A 259 14.84 21.33 -4.51
C ARG A 259 15.48 19.96 -4.32
N ASP A 260 16.73 19.94 -3.91
CA ASP A 260 17.46 18.69 -3.70
C ASP A 260 18.51 18.83 -2.59
N VAL A 261 18.83 17.72 -1.95
CA VAL A 261 19.86 17.64 -0.93
C VAL A 261 20.65 16.35 -1.09
N LEU A 262 21.97 16.44 -0.92
CA LEU A 262 22.88 15.32 -0.98
C LEU A 262 23.82 15.36 0.22
N VAL A 263 23.99 14.23 0.90
CA VAL A 263 24.89 14.08 2.05
C VAL A 263 26.08 13.22 1.64
N ILE A 264 27.28 13.77 1.72
CA ILE A 264 28.54 13.07 1.40
C ILE A 264 29.25 12.67 2.69
N LYS A 265 29.18 11.37 3.03
CA LYS A 265 29.72 10.82 4.27
C LYS A 265 31.21 11.10 4.46
N ASN A 266 32.02 10.78 3.45
CA ASN A 266 33.48 10.87 3.54
C ASN A 266 34.03 12.29 3.79
N MET A 267 33.21 13.30 3.51
CA MET A 267 33.54 14.71 3.72
C MET A 267 32.77 15.35 4.86
N GLY A 268 31.78 14.66 5.45
CA GLY A 268 30.87 15.24 6.45
C GLY A 268 30.09 16.45 5.94
N LYS A 269 29.89 16.54 4.61
CA LYS A 269 29.28 17.71 3.97
C LYS A 269 27.87 17.42 3.48
N ILE A 270 27.01 18.41 3.63
CA ILE A 270 25.64 18.48 3.12
C ILE A 270 25.62 19.52 2.02
N TYR A 271 25.08 19.15 0.86
CA TYR A 271 24.91 20.02 -0.29
C TYR A 271 23.42 20.18 -0.58
N ALA A 272 22.89 21.39 -0.51
CA ALA A 272 21.49 21.67 -0.81
C ALA A 272 21.37 22.64 -2.00
N VAL A 273 20.66 22.23 -3.02
CA VAL A 273 20.45 22.98 -4.26
C VAL A 273 19.17 23.77 -4.19
N SER A 274 19.26 25.07 -4.39
CA SER A 274 18.11 25.96 -4.47
C SER A 274 17.79 26.33 -5.92
N ARG A 275 16.52 26.33 -6.27
CA ARG A 275 16.00 26.76 -7.57
C ARG A 275 16.31 28.24 -7.86
N THR A 276 16.56 29.04 -6.81
CA THR A 276 16.95 30.45 -6.94
C THR A 276 18.39 30.66 -7.44
N GLY A 277 19.09 29.59 -7.83
CA GLY A 277 20.45 29.67 -8.37
C GLY A 277 21.55 29.63 -7.33
N HIS A 278 21.30 29.06 -6.17
CA HIS A 278 22.27 28.94 -5.08
C HIS A 278 22.47 27.50 -4.62
N LEU A 279 23.69 27.15 -4.28
CA LEU A 279 24.05 25.92 -3.60
C LEU A 279 24.51 26.28 -2.19
N VAL A 280 23.90 25.70 -1.18
CA VAL A 280 24.32 25.80 0.21
C VAL A 280 25.12 24.55 0.58
N VAL A 281 26.35 24.76 1.04
CA VAL A 281 27.25 23.70 1.51
C VAL A 281 27.44 23.84 3.00
N ILE A 282 27.09 22.82 3.77
CA ILE A 282 27.22 22.79 5.21
C ILE A 282 28.16 21.65 5.60
N ASN A 283 29.16 21.96 6.42
CA ASN A 283 29.94 20.94 7.11
C ASN A 283 29.19 20.53 8.37
N LYS A 284 28.90 19.25 8.54
CA LYS A 284 28.14 18.73 9.68
C LYS A 284 28.75 19.11 11.03
N ASP A 285 30.06 19.16 11.12
CA ASP A 285 30.78 19.42 12.37
C ASP A 285 30.84 20.91 12.73
N SER A 286 31.19 21.76 11.76
CA SER A 286 31.30 23.22 11.96
C SER A 286 29.98 23.95 11.88
N LYS A 287 28.99 23.37 11.20
CA LYS A 287 27.66 23.95 10.91
C LYS A 287 27.68 25.33 10.22
N ALA A 288 28.83 25.78 9.76
CA ALA A 288 28.99 27.04 9.06
C ALA A 288 28.59 26.84 7.59
N PRO A 289 27.54 27.51 7.09
CA PRO A 289 27.12 27.38 5.71
C PRO A 289 28.03 28.20 4.77
N VAL A 290 28.36 27.60 3.62
CA VAL A 290 28.98 28.29 2.49
C VAL A 290 27.96 28.36 1.36
N VAL A 291 27.70 29.57 0.85
CA VAL A 291 26.78 29.77 -0.26
C VAL A 291 27.58 29.95 -1.54
N VAL A 292 27.26 29.14 -2.56
CA VAL A 292 27.87 29.20 -3.89
C VAL A 292 26.80 29.67 -4.87
N ALA A 293 27.03 30.80 -5.53
CA ALA A 293 26.16 31.28 -6.60
C ALA A 293 26.36 30.44 -7.88
N MET A 294 25.28 30.08 -8.55
CA MET A 294 25.26 29.27 -9.77
C MET A 294 24.72 30.11 -10.95
N GLU A 295 25.44 31.18 -11.30
CA GLU A 295 24.98 32.21 -12.27
C GLU A 295 24.58 31.67 -13.64
N ASN A 296 25.19 30.58 -14.09
CA ASN A 296 24.99 30.01 -15.42
C ASN A 296 24.11 28.72 -15.41
N ILE A 297 23.51 28.37 -14.30
CA ILE A 297 22.62 27.22 -14.15
C ILE A 297 21.24 27.72 -13.74
N VAL A 298 20.35 27.86 -14.72
CA VAL A 298 18.99 28.34 -14.50
C VAL A 298 18.16 27.25 -13.82
N HIS A 299 17.43 27.65 -12.77
CA HIS A 299 16.53 26.79 -12.01
C HIS A 299 17.15 25.42 -11.63
N PRO A 300 18.24 25.40 -10.85
CA PRO A 300 18.84 24.15 -10.41
C PRO A 300 17.81 23.28 -9.68
N MET A 301 17.81 21.97 -9.98
CA MET A 301 16.75 21.08 -9.48
C MET A 301 17.26 19.77 -8.89
N ARG A 302 18.48 19.32 -9.27
CA ARG A 302 19.05 18.06 -8.76
C ARG A 302 20.57 18.18 -8.61
N ILE A 303 21.09 17.36 -7.70
CA ILE A 303 22.53 17.23 -7.47
C ILE A 303 22.89 15.74 -7.39
N HIS A 304 23.95 15.33 -8.07
CA HIS A 304 24.43 13.96 -8.08
C HIS A 304 25.95 13.92 -7.90
N ASP A 305 26.47 12.96 -7.10
CA ASP A 305 27.90 12.63 -7.11
C ASP A 305 28.24 11.93 -8.43
N ILE A 306 29.31 12.38 -9.08
CA ILE A 306 29.86 11.74 -10.29
C ILE A 306 31.17 11.03 -10.02
N ASN A 307 31.92 11.49 -9.04
CA ASN A 307 33.11 10.85 -8.51
C ASN A 307 33.45 11.39 -7.10
N GLU A 308 34.53 10.93 -6.52
CA GLU A 308 34.94 11.28 -5.16
C GLU A 308 35.21 12.78 -4.92
N ASN A 309 35.41 13.58 -5.97
CA ASN A 309 35.76 14.99 -5.87
C ASN A 309 34.75 15.94 -6.50
N ASN A 310 33.81 15.43 -7.30
CA ASN A 310 32.94 16.28 -8.11
C ASN A 310 31.48 15.89 -8.00
N LEU A 311 30.62 16.90 -8.01
CA LEU A 311 29.17 16.75 -8.11
C LEU A 311 28.68 17.34 -9.42
N LEU A 312 27.63 16.71 -9.98
CA LEU A 312 26.87 17.24 -11.11
C LEU A 312 25.64 17.96 -10.57
N ILE A 313 25.51 19.22 -10.91
CA ILE A 313 24.32 20.02 -10.68
C ILE A 313 23.50 20.05 -11.97
N ILE A 314 22.21 19.75 -11.87
CA ILE A 314 21.28 19.71 -12.98
C ILE A 314 20.31 20.86 -12.83
N GLY A 315 20.30 21.76 -13.79
CA GLY A 315 19.32 22.84 -13.93
C GLY A 315 18.34 22.58 -15.06
N GLU A 316 17.45 23.53 -15.28
CA GLU A 316 16.39 23.42 -16.29
C GLU A 316 16.94 23.39 -17.74
N SER A 317 18.03 24.11 -18.00
CA SER A 317 18.64 24.23 -19.34
C SER A 317 20.15 24.09 -19.35
N ALA A 318 20.75 23.73 -18.21
CA ALA A 318 22.19 23.57 -18.11
C ALA A 318 22.56 22.51 -17.05
N ILE A 319 23.74 21.92 -17.24
CA ILE A 319 24.39 21.10 -16.20
C ILE A 319 25.73 21.69 -15.86
N GLY A 320 26.13 21.57 -14.58
CA GLY A 320 27.41 22.10 -14.09
C GLY A 320 28.13 21.12 -13.19
N VAL A 321 29.46 21.18 -13.20
CA VAL A 321 30.32 20.39 -12.31
C VAL A 321 30.84 21.24 -11.18
N LEU A 322 30.59 20.80 -9.96
CA LEU A 322 31.12 21.38 -8.72
C LEU A 322 32.34 20.60 -8.25
N ASP A 323 33.44 21.29 -7.99
CA ASP A 323 34.57 20.76 -7.22
C ASP A 323 34.23 20.81 -5.72
N MET A 324 34.14 19.64 -5.07
CA MET A 324 33.75 19.53 -3.66
C MET A 324 34.82 20.02 -2.67
N LYS A 325 36.09 20.08 -3.08
CA LYS A 325 37.18 20.57 -2.23
C LYS A 325 37.18 22.09 -2.16
N ARG A 326 36.99 22.73 -3.30
CA ARG A 326 37.00 24.20 -3.45
C ARG A 326 35.64 24.83 -3.25
N ASN A 327 34.55 24.05 -3.37
CA ASN A 327 33.15 24.50 -3.40
C ASN A 327 32.91 25.54 -4.53
N ILE A 328 33.42 25.29 -5.75
CA ILE A 328 33.26 26.15 -6.91
C ILE A 328 32.72 25.36 -8.10
N ILE A 329 31.91 26.02 -8.93
CA ILE A 329 31.50 25.49 -10.22
C ILE A 329 32.69 25.61 -11.18
N THR A 330 33.20 24.48 -11.66
CA THR A 330 34.39 24.44 -12.54
C THR A 330 34.06 24.50 -14.02
N SER A 331 32.88 24.01 -14.40
CA SER A 331 32.42 23.97 -15.76
C SER A 331 30.90 23.89 -15.85
N VAL A 332 30.33 24.52 -16.86
CA VAL A 332 28.90 24.51 -17.17
C VAL A 332 28.69 24.19 -18.64
N LYS A 333 27.73 23.35 -18.94
CA LYS A 333 27.28 23.05 -20.29
C LYS A 333 25.81 23.43 -20.42
N GLN A 334 25.49 24.29 -21.38
CA GLN A 334 24.14 24.58 -21.79
C GLN A 334 23.57 23.40 -22.59
N LEU A 335 22.33 23.07 -22.34
CA LEU A 335 21.60 21.98 -22.99
C LEU A 335 20.68 22.55 -24.09
N PRO A 336 20.53 21.88 -25.21
CA PRO A 336 19.64 22.31 -26.29
C PRO A 336 18.16 21.95 -26.02
N PHE A 337 17.84 21.44 -24.85
CA PHE A 337 16.51 21.00 -24.44
C PHE A 337 16.24 21.40 -22.98
N LYS A 338 14.98 21.41 -22.62
CA LYS A 338 14.53 21.70 -21.24
C LYS A 338 14.48 20.42 -20.43
N VAL A 339 15.24 20.38 -19.33
CA VAL A 339 15.21 19.27 -18.38
C VAL A 339 13.98 19.39 -17.49
N THR A 340 13.17 18.35 -17.43
CA THR A 340 12.00 18.25 -16.55
C THR A 340 12.25 17.37 -15.34
N MET A 341 13.18 16.41 -15.45
CA MET A 341 13.54 15.51 -14.37
C MET A 341 14.98 15.01 -14.51
N GLY A 342 15.71 14.95 -13.40
CA GLY A 342 17.02 14.30 -13.28
C GLY A 342 16.94 13.11 -12.34
N SER A 343 17.63 12.02 -12.67
CA SER A 343 17.73 10.79 -11.88
C SER A 343 19.04 10.05 -12.16
N ARG A 344 19.11 8.77 -11.84
CA ARG A 344 20.26 7.89 -12.15
C ARG A 344 19.79 6.59 -12.80
N LYS A 345 20.58 6.11 -13.75
CA LYS A 345 20.47 4.80 -14.38
C LYS A 345 21.84 4.13 -14.36
N SER A 346 21.91 2.95 -13.76
CA SER A 346 23.16 2.17 -13.62
C SER A 346 24.33 2.93 -12.97
N GLY A 347 23.98 3.93 -12.12
CA GLY A 347 24.95 4.78 -11.44
C GLY A 347 25.27 6.08 -12.19
N LEU A 348 24.95 6.19 -13.46
CA LEU A 348 25.15 7.41 -14.25
C LEU A 348 23.95 8.36 -14.12
N PRO A 349 24.18 9.68 -14.10
CA PRO A 349 23.08 10.65 -14.17
C PRO A 349 22.32 10.53 -15.47
N ILE A 350 20.99 10.64 -15.39
CA ILE A 350 20.09 10.71 -16.53
C ILE A 350 19.21 11.95 -16.43
N LEU A 351 18.87 12.50 -17.58
CA LEU A 351 17.98 13.65 -17.72
C LEU A 351 16.79 13.23 -18.59
N PHE A 352 15.63 13.79 -18.30
CA PHE A 352 14.46 13.71 -19.17
C PHE A 352 14.04 15.10 -19.59
N ASP A 353 13.63 15.22 -20.86
CA ASP A 353 13.03 16.44 -21.37
C ASP A 353 11.48 16.41 -21.26
N ASP A 354 10.83 17.45 -21.75
CA ASP A 354 9.37 17.58 -21.73
C ASP A 354 8.66 16.67 -22.77
N GLU A 355 9.41 16.13 -23.75
CA GLU A 355 8.92 15.11 -24.69
C GLU A 355 9.07 13.69 -24.13
N GLY A 356 9.76 13.52 -23.01
CA GLY A 356 10.05 12.23 -22.38
C GLY A 356 11.26 11.51 -22.96
N LYS A 357 12.12 12.19 -23.71
CA LYS A 357 13.41 11.64 -24.15
C LYS A 357 14.35 11.54 -22.96
N MET A 358 15.11 10.46 -22.91
CA MET A 358 16.12 10.25 -21.88
C MET A 358 17.52 10.49 -22.45
N TYR A 359 18.31 11.22 -21.67
CA TYR A 359 19.70 11.53 -21.97
C TYR A 359 20.58 10.97 -20.86
N LEU A 360 21.56 10.16 -21.23
CA LEU A 360 22.57 9.61 -20.34
C LEU A 360 23.78 10.54 -20.31
N VAL A 361 24.19 10.97 -19.12
CA VAL A 361 25.31 11.89 -18.92
C VAL A 361 26.52 11.11 -18.41
N SER A 362 27.41 10.72 -19.30
CA SER A 362 28.70 10.11 -18.96
C SER A 362 29.77 11.17 -18.64
N GLY A 363 29.57 12.40 -19.11
CA GLY A 363 30.40 13.57 -18.89
C GLY A 363 29.79 14.80 -19.54
N LEU A 364 30.33 16.00 -19.26
CA LEU A 364 29.78 17.23 -19.85
C LEU A 364 29.84 17.24 -21.41
N SER A 365 30.84 16.63 -22.00
CA SER A 365 30.98 16.50 -23.46
C SER A 365 30.29 15.25 -24.02
N ASP A 366 29.96 14.27 -23.16
CA ASP A 366 29.41 12.99 -23.56
C ASP A 366 28.00 12.80 -22.98
N ILE A 367 27.02 13.28 -23.74
CA ILE A 367 25.58 13.13 -23.46
C ILE A 367 24.97 12.36 -24.63
N THR A 368 24.51 11.16 -24.35
CA THR A 368 23.90 10.26 -25.33
C THR A 368 22.40 10.13 -25.10
N THR A 369 21.64 10.03 -26.18
CA THR A 369 20.19 9.83 -26.10
C THR A 369 19.86 8.34 -26.05
N GLU A 370 19.06 7.93 -25.08
CA GLU A 370 18.52 6.58 -25.01
C GLU A 370 17.01 6.60 -25.32
N LYS A 371 16.57 5.67 -26.17
CA LYS A 371 15.16 5.55 -26.52
C LYS A 371 14.37 5.02 -25.33
N VAL A 372 13.46 5.82 -24.84
CA VAL A 372 12.51 5.42 -23.80
C VAL A 372 11.21 4.97 -24.46
N PRO A 373 10.66 3.83 -24.09
CA PRO A 373 9.46 3.27 -24.73
C PRO A 373 8.14 3.84 -24.19
N VAL A 374 8.21 4.92 -23.41
CA VAL A 374 7.03 5.64 -22.90
C VAL A 374 6.93 6.99 -23.56
N GLN A 375 5.70 7.42 -23.86
CA GLN A 375 5.43 8.75 -24.41
C GLN A 375 4.86 9.65 -23.33
N GLY A 376 5.31 10.90 -23.29
CA GLY A 376 4.84 11.92 -22.37
C GLY A 376 5.86 12.31 -21.30
N ASN A 377 5.47 13.21 -20.41
CA ASN A 377 6.35 13.81 -19.42
C ASN A 377 6.64 12.83 -18.26
N VAL A 378 7.87 12.32 -18.24
CA VAL A 378 8.41 11.48 -17.16
C VAL A 378 8.76 12.38 -15.98
N THR A 379 8.22 12.08 -14.81
CA THR A 379 8.36 12.89 -13.60
C THR A 379 9.09 12.19 -12.47
N ALA A 380 9.21 10.86 -12.56
CA ALA A 380 9.98 10.04 -11.62
C ALA A 380 10.51 8.80 -12.35
N TYR A 381 11.69 8.35 -11.94
CA TYR A 381 12.34 7.14 -12.46
C TYR A 381 13.02 6.40 -11.33
N CYS A 382 12.96 5.09 -11.37
CA CYS A 382 13.80 4.22 -10.53
C CYS A 382 14.08 2.90 -11.24
N GLU A 383 15.19 2.26 -10.84
CA GLU A 383 15.58 0.93 -11.31
C GLU A 383 16.03 0.04 -10.16
N SER A 384 15.99 -1.27 -10.39
CA SER A 384 16.60 -2.26 -9.52
C SER A 384 17.57 -3.12 -10.34
N LYS A 385 18.87 -2.96 -10.10
CA LYS A 385 19.91 -3.76 -10.75
C LYS A 385 19.73 -5.25 -10.50
N ASN A 386 19.29 -5.61 -9.30
CA ASN A 386 19.14 -7.01 -8.88
C ASN A 386 17.99 -7.73 -9.61
N THR A 387 16.88 -7.02 -9.82
CA THR A 387 15.70 -7.61 -10.49
C THR A 387 15.62 -7.27 -11.97
N GLY A 388 16.42 -6.30 -12.45
CA GLY A 388 16.38 -5.80 -13.82
C GLY A 388 15.09 -5.06 -14.16
N VAL A 389 14.38 -4.56 -13.15
CA VAL A 389 13.12 -3.82 -13.29
C VAL A 389 13.42 -2.33 -13.36
N GLU A 390 12.81 -1.64 -14.33
CA GLU A 390 12.80 -0.18 -14.46
C GLU A 390 11.36 0.34 -14.32
N ALA A 391 11.16 1.49 -13.68
CA ALA A 391 9.86 2.12 -13.57
C ALA A 391 9.91 3.60 -13.96
N TYR A 392 8.94 4.02 -14.78
CA TYR A 392 8.77 5.37 -15.30
C TYR A 392 7.45 5.92 -14.78
N GLY A 393 7.49 6.92 -13.91
CA GLY A 393 6.32 7.62 -13.38
C GLY A 393 6.02 8.86 -14.21
N MET A 394 4.76 9.02 -14.57
CA MET A 394 4.29 10.05 -15.48
C MET A 394 3.60 11.20 -14.75
N SER A 395 3.45 12.31 -15.45
CA SER A 395 2.74 13.50 -14.95
C SER A 395 1.23 13.28 -14.76
N ASP A 396 0.64 12.29 -15.44
CA ASP A 396 -0.77 11.93 -15.35
C ASP A 396 -1.08 10.90 -14.23
N GLY A 397 -0.05 10.45 -13.49
CA GLY A 397 -0.19 9.42 -12.45
C GLY A 397 -0.01 7.99 -12.95
N THR A 398 0.18 7.78 -14.24
CA THR A 398 0.51 6.48 -14.81
C THR A 398 1.94 6.07 -14.45
N ILE A 399 2.16 4.79 -14.22
CA ILE A 399 3.50 4.20 -14.06
C ILE A 399 3.68 3.15 -15.16
N TYR A 400 4.79 3.20 -15.88
CA TYR A 400 5.20 2.15 -16.79
C TYR A 400 6.31 1.34 -16.14
N LEU A 401 6.08 0.04 -15.99
CA LEU A 401 7.03 -0.91 -15.44
C LEU A 401 7.64 -1.74 -16.58
N LYS A 402 8.96 -1.75 -16.69
CA LYS A 402 9.71 -2.60 -17.59
C LYS A 402 10.32 -3.74 -16.79
N ASN A 403 10.01 -4.97 -17.14
CA ASN A 403 10.58 -6.14 -16.48
C ASN A 403 11.95 -6.52 -17.10
N LYS A 404 12.62 -7.52 -16.50
CA LYS A 404 13.93 -8.03 -16.95
C LYS A 404 13.93 -8.51 -18.41
N LYS A 405 12.79 -8.94 -18.94
CA LYS A 405 12.65 -9.39 -20.34
C LYS A 405 12.46 -8.23 -21.32
N GLY A 406 12.33 -7.00 -20.80
CA GLY A 406 12.05 -5.81 -21.60
C GLY A 406 10.57 -5.60 -21.91
N GLU A 407 9.67 -6.37 -21.32
CA GLU A 407 8.22 -6.23 -21.47
C GLU A 407 7.72 -5.07 -20.61
N PHE A 408 6.76 -4.30 -21.17
CA PHE A 408 6.18 -3.14 -20.50
C PHE A 408 4.79 -3.45 -19.98
N GLN A 409 4.54 -3.04 -18.73
CA GLN A 409 3.22 -3.07 -18.12
C GLN A 409 2.84 -1.65 -17.68
N LYS A 410 1.63 -1.23 -18.03
CA LYS A 410 1.04 0.02 -17.60
C LYS A 410 0.32 -0.20 -16.28
N LEU A 411 0.73 0.52 -15.23
CA LEU A 411 0.12 0.48 -13.90
C LEU A 411 -0.72 1.75 -13.73
N ILE A 412 -1.98 1.57 -13.35
CA ILE A 412 -2.94 2.65 -13.11
C ILE A 412 -3.38 2.58 -11.65
N GLY A 413 -3.35 3.70 -10.95
CA GLY A 413 -3.73 3.74 -9.54
C GLY A 413 -3.58 5.11 -8.89
N HIS A 414 -2.62 5.92 -9.32
CA HIS A 414 -2.52 7.33 -8.93
C HIS A 414 -3.41 8.21 -9.82
N ARG A 415 -3.87 9.33 -9.25
CA ARG A 415 -4.77 10.30 -9.92
C ARG A 415 -4.04 11.59 -10.32
N SER A 416 -2.76 11.72 -10.00
CA SER A 416 -1.96 12.90 -10.26
C SER A 416 -0.49 12.54 -10.43
N ARG A 417 0.32 13.53 -10.76
CA ARG A 417 1.76 13.45 -11.00
C ARG A 417 2.47 12.53 -10.00
N ILE A 418 3.25 11.59 -10.50
CA ILE A 418 4.18 10.79 -9.69
C ILE A 418 5.36 11.68 -9.28
N SER A 419 5.58 11.85 -7.99
CA SER A 419 6.65 12.70 -7.46
C SER A 419 7.94 11.93 -7.20
N LYS A 420 7.83 10.71 -6.70
CA LYS A 420 8.96 9.85 -6.36
C LYS A 420 8.59 8.38 -6.51
N MET A 421 9.57 7.58 -6.88
CA MET A 421 9.48 6.11 -6.89
C MET A 421 10.76 5.50 -6.36
N LYS A 422 10.65 4.36 -5.69
CA LYS A 422 11.77 3.51 -5.26
C LYS A 422 11.41 2.04 -5.33
N LEU A 423 12.37 1.21 -5.74
CA LEU A 423 12.28 -0.24 -5.73
C LEU A 423 13.00 -0.81 -4.50
N ASN A 424 12.34 -1.74 -3.82
CA ASN A 424 12.92 -2.55 -2.75
C ASN A 424 12.58 -4.03 -3.01
N GLY A 425 13.53 -4.77 -3.57
CA GLY A 425 13.31 -6.12 -4.07
C GLY A 425 12.26 -6.13 -5.20
N ASN A 426 11.21 -6.91 -5.02
CA ASN A 426 10.06 -7.01 -5.93
C ASN A 426 8.91 -6.03 -5.59
N ARG A 427 9.18 -5.01 -4.80
CA ARG A 427 8.20 -4.02 -4.38
C ARG A 427 8.58 -2.65 -4.93
N LEU A 428 7.68 -2.07 -5.71
CA LEU A 428 7.76 -0.68 -6.14
C LEU A 428 6.90 0.17 -5.20
N TYR A 429 7.50 1.21 -4.66
CA TYR A 429 6.82 2.24 -3.89
C TYR A 429 6.74 3.50 -4.74
N SER A 430 5.57 4.13 -4.77
CA SER A 430 5.34 5.37 -5.52
C SER A 430 4.60 6.38 -4.66
N ALA A 431 5.04 7.64 -4.72
CA ALA A 431 4.36 8.78 -4.12
C ALA A 431 3.84 9.71 -5.22
N SER A 432 2.75 10.42 -4.93
CA SER A 432 2.08 11.26 -5.91
C SER A 432 1.53 12.55 -5.29
N TYR A 433 1.25 13.52 -6.15
CA TYR A 433 0.50 14.73 -5.82
C TYR A 433 -0.97 14.47 -5.53
N ASP A 434 -1.45 13.23 -5.71
CA ASP A 434 -2.77 12.82 -5.22
C ASP A 434 -2.82 12.61 -3.69
N GLY A 435 -1.68 12.79 -3.01
CA GLY A 435 -1.56 12.65 -1.55
C GLY A 435 -1.39 11.21 -1.09
N SER A 436 -1.15 10.26 -1.99
CA SER A 436 -1.01 8.86 -1.62
C SER A 436 0.39 8.30 -1.86
N VAL A 437 0.78 7.34 -1.02
CA VAL A 437 1.88 6.40 -1.29
C VAL A 437 1.28 5.04 -1.56
N LYS A 438 1.68 4.44 -2.69
CA LYS A 438 1.21 3.13 -3.11
C LYS A 438 2.35 2.13 -3.21
N LEU A 439 2.03 0.88 -2.91
CA LEU A 439 2.88 -0.29 -3.08
C LEU A 439 2.35 -1.14 -4.24
N TRP A 440 3.28 -1.64 -5.06
CA TRP A 440 3.03 -2.51 -6.20
C TRP A 440 3.95 -3.71 -6.10
N VAL A 441 3.41 -4.92 -6.09
CA VAL A 441 4.19 -6.16 -6.05
C VAL A 441 4.49 -6.59 -7.48
N THR A 442 5.73 -6.36 -7.92
CA THR A 442 6.15 -6.39 -9.34
C THR A 442 6.34 -7.79 -9.93
N ASN A 443 6.29 -8.83 -9.12
CA ASN A 443 6.40 -10.24 -9.57
C ASN A 443 5.05 -10.96 -9.64
N ASN A 444 3.94 -10.29 -9.34
CA ASN A 444 2.60 -10.82 -9.53
C ASN A 444 2.20 -10.77 -11.01
N GLU A 445 1.41 -11.75 -11.48
CA GLU A 445 0.84 -11.72 -12.83
C GLU A 445 -0.01 -10.47 -13.05
N LYS A 446 -0.84 -10.13 -12.08
CA LYS A 446 -1.62 -8.89 -12.04
C LYS A 446 -1.06 -7.98 -10.97
N ILE A 447 -0.48 -6.86 -11.38
CA ILE A 447 0.06 -5.86 -10.47
C ILE A 447 -1.03 -4.84 -10.16
N GLU A 448 -1.53 -4.90 -8.93
CA GLU A 448 -2.55 -3.96 -8.43
C GLU A 448 -1.95 -2.99 -7.41
N PRO A 449 -2.45 -1.74 -7.35
CA PRO A 449 -2.00 -0.77 -6.37
C PRO A 449 -2.55 -1.09 -4.98
N MET A 450 -1.67 -1.11 -3.99
CA MET A 450 -2.06 -1.08 -2.60
C MET A 450 -1.72 0.29 -2.01
N THR A 451 -2.72 1.03 -1.54
CA THR A 451 -2.51 2.30 -0.84
C THR A 451 -1.97 2.02 0.56
N LEU A 452 -0.71 2.42 0.80
CA LEU A 452 -0.08 2.32 2.12
C LEU A 452 -0.50 3.47 3.01
N LEU A 453 -0.54 4.67 2.46
CA LEU A 453 -0.88 5.90 3.16
C LEU A 453 -1.60 6.85 2.21
N GLU A 454 -2.56 7.58 2.73
CA GLU A 454 -3.24 8.67 2.06
C GLU A 454 -3.28 9.89 2.98
N THR A 455 -2.85 11.02 2.46
CA THR A 455 -2.86 12.32 3.14
C THR A 455 -3.69 13.30 2.33
N GLY A 456 -4.12 14.40 2.93
CA GLY A 456 -4.78 15.49 2.20
C GLY A 456 -3.82 16.40 1.43
N ASN A 457 -2.51 16.13 1.48
CA ASN A 457 -1.45 17.00 0.95
C ASN A 457 -0.64 16.27 -0.13
N TRP A 458 -0.10 17.00 -1.10
CA TRP A 458 0.81 16.43 -2.07
C TRP A 458 2.06 15.89 -1.41
N ILE A 459 2.42 14.66 -1.72
CA ILE A 459 3.67 14.05 -1.27
C ILE A 459 4.74 14.36 -2.30
N LEU A 460 5.79 15.09 -1.91
CA LEU A 460 6.80 15.57 -2.83
C LEU A 460 8.00 14.61 -2.93
N HIS A 461 8.39 14.04 -1.81
CA HIS A 461 9.52 13.12 -1.74
C HIS A 461 9.35 12.08 -0.64
N PHE A 462 9.99 10.92 -0.81
CA PHE A 462 10.18 9.95 0.25
C PHE A 462 11.53 9.23 0.09
N ASN A 463 12.04 8.71 1.20
CA ASN A 463 13.24 7.89 1.24
C ASN A 463 13.11 6.78 2.28
N PHE A 464 13.88 5.70 2.13
CA PHE A 464 13.97 4.63 3.11
C PHE A 464 15.15 4.85 4.05
N ASP A 465 14.99 4.38 5.31
CA ASP A 465 16.14 4.16 6.19
C ASP A 465 17.06 3.06 5.63
N SER A 466 18.22 2.86 6.23
CA SER A 466 19.21 1.87 5.77
C SER A 466 18.67 0.44 5.84
N THR A 467 17.81 0.15 6.82
CA THR A 467 17.17 -1.17 6.99
C THR A 467 16.06 -1.42 5.99
N LYS A 468 15.55 -0.36 5.36
CA LYS A 468 14.36 -0.37 4.49
C LYS A 468 13.07 -0.84 5.18
N ASP A 469 13.03 -0.79 6.50
CA ASP A 469 11.88 -1.11 7.33
C ASP A 469 10.95 0.09 7.54
N THR A 470 11.50 1.29 7.40
CA THR A 470 10.76 2.55 7.53
C THR A 470 11.01 3.41 6.31
N PHE A 471 9.97 3.99 5.74
CA PHE A 471 10.14 5.10 4.83
C PHE A 471 9.72 6.42 5.49
N TRP A 472 10.41 7.47 5.10
CA TRP A 472 10.12 8.83 5.52
C TRP A 472 9.67 9.63 4.33
N MET A 473 8.65 10.44 4.51
CA MET A 473 8.13 11.28 3.43
C MET A 473 7.92 12.72 3.89
N GLY A 474 8.00 13.64 2.93
CA GLY A 474 7.69 15.05 3.09
C GLY A 474 6.51 15.47 2.23
N ASP A 475 5.65 16.32 2.78
CA ASP A 475 4.48 16.86 2.09
C ASP A 475 4.52 18.38 1.89
N THR A 476 3.50 18.91 1.21
CA THR A 476 3.37 20.34 0.92
C THR A 476 3.00 21.20 2.13
N LYS A 477 2.64 20.61 3.25
CA LYS A 477 2.35 21.31 4.52
C LYS A 477 3.54 21.35 5.46
N GLY A 478 4.70 20.87 5.04
CA GLY A 478 5.89 20.79 5.88
C GLY A 478 5.85 19.66 6.90
N ASN A 479 4.96 18.69 6.72
CA ASN A 479 4.93 17.52 7.58
C ASN A 479 5.99 16.52 7.15
N LEU A 480 6.75 16.06 8.11
CA LEU A 480 7.66 14.93 8.00
C LEU A 480 6.96 13.71 8.60
N THR A 481 6.77 12.66 7.81
CA THR A 481 6.06 11.46 8.23
C THR A 481 6.97 10.25 8.13
N ALA A 482 7.08 9.48 9.21
CA ALA A 482 7.75 8.18 9.22
C ALA A 482 6.73 7.06 9.23
N VAL A 483 6.87 6.10 8.32
CA VAL A 483 5.97 4.95 8.18
C VAL A 483 6.78 3.68 8.30
N ASN A 484 6.55 2.92 9.37
CA ASN A 484 7.09 1.57 9.49
C ASN A 484 6.33 0.63 8.55
N ILE A 485 7.06 -0.10 7.71
CA ILE A 485 6.51 -1.07 6.74
C ILE A 485 7.00 -2.50 7.00
N SER A 486 7.77 -2.70 8.05
CA SER A 486 8.22 -4.03 8.49
C SER A 486 7.11 -4.75 9.22
N VAL A 487 6.57 -5.79 8.60
CA VAL A 487 5.52 -6.62 9.21
C VAL A 487 6.00 -7.25 10.52
N ASP A 488 7.25 -7.69 10.58
CA ASP A 488 7.81 -8.31 11.78
C ASP A 488 7.85 -7.33 12.97
N LYS A 489 8.26 -6.08 12.73
CA LYS A 489 8.23 -5.01 13.76
C LYS A 489 6.79 -4.66 14.18
N MET A 490 5.85 -4.61 13.23
CA MET A 490 4.44 -4.39 13.54
C MET A 490 3.88 -5.49 14.45
N VAL A 491 4.15 -6.74 14.09
CA VAL A 491 3.72 -7.93 14.84
C VAL A 491 4.33 -7.95 16.24
N GLU A 492 5.61 -7.62 16.37
CA GLU A 492 6.27 -7.51 17.68
C GLU A 492 5.62 -6.42 18.55
N THR A 493 5.31 -5.27 17.95
CA THR A 493 4.59 -4.19 18.62
C THR A 493 3.20 -4.64 19.08
N MET A 494 2.47 -5.36 18.20
CA MET A 494 1.17 -5.90 18.51
C MET A 494 1.21 -6.90 19.68
N ARG A 495 2.17 -7.84 19.68
CA ARG A 495 2.35 -8.81 20.78
C ARG A 495 2.59 -8.15 22.13
N LYS A 496 3.31 -7.02 22.14
CA LYS A 496 3.56 -6.24 23.36
C LYS A 496 2.32 -5.46 23.80
N LYS A 497 1.51 -4.98 22.85
CA LYS A 497 0.32 -4.16 23.07
C LYS A 497 -0.87 -4.98 23.57
N LEU A 498 -1.06 -6.18 23.04
CA LEU A 498 -2.21 -7.04 23.35
C LEU A 498 -2.15 -7.54 24.81
N LYS A 499 -3.25 -7.34 25.55
CA LYS A 499 -3.36 -7.69 26.99
C LYS A 499 -4.28 -8.87 27.24
N ARG A 500 -5.17 -9.21 26.29
CA ARG A 500 -6.14 -10.31 26.39
C ARG A 500 -6.30 -11.03 25.07
N ASN A 501 -6.97 -12.14 25.08
CA ASN A 501 -7.47 -12.83 23.90
C ASN A 501 -8.92 -12.38 23.60
N LEU A 502 -9.46 -12.78 22.45
CA LEU A 502 -10.90 -12.64 22.16
C LEU A 502 -11.69 -13.45 23.18
N THR A 503 -12.83 -12.93 23.65
CA THR A 503 -13.79 -13.74 24.42
C THR A 503 -14.44 -14.79 23.54
N THR A 504 -15.11 -15.78 24.12
CA THR A 504 -15.83 -16.80 23.34
C THR A 504 -16.95 -16.19 22.49
N GLU A 505 -17.63 -15.16 23.02
CA GLU A 505 -18.66 -14.43 22.27
C GLU A 505 -18.06 -13.65 21.10
N GLU A 506 -16.96 -12.91 21.32
CA GLU A 506 -16.23 -12.18 20.28
C GLU A 506 -15.71 -13.14 19.20
N TRP A 507 -15.17 -14.30 19.63
CA TRP A 507 -14.72 -15.34 18.70
C TRP A 507 -15.84 -15.84 17.81
N ASN A 508 -16.96 -16.23 18.42
CA ASN A 508 -18.13 -16.72 17.70
C ASN A 508 -18.71 -15.68 16.75
N TYR A 509 -18.64 -14.41 17.12
CA TYR A 509 -19.16 -13.30 16.34
C TYR A 509 -18.27 -12.94 15.14
N TYR A 510 -16.95 -12.86 15.34
CA TYR A 510 -16.02 -12.37 14.32
C TYR A 510 -15.37 -13.49 13.50
N ILE A 511 -15.08 -14.64 14.10
CA ILE A 511 -14.36 -15.74 13.46
C ILE A 511 -15.32 -16.86 13.06
N GLY A 512 -16.29 -17.15 13.92
CA GLY A 512 -17.35 -18.10 13.66
C GLY A 512 -17.34 -19.31 14.61
N GLN A 513 -18.52 -19.85 14.86
CA GLN A 513 -18.73 -21.00 15.78
C GLN A 513 -18.11 -22.31 15.27
N ASN A 514 -17.90 -22.42 13.94
CA ASN A 514 -17.33 -23.61 13.31
C ASN A 514 -15.80 -23.64 13.36
N VAL A 515 -15.14 -22.55 13.81
CA VAL A 515 -13.70 -22.47 13.96
C VAL A 515 -13.36 -22.69 15.44
N PRO A 516 -12.55 -23.71 15.77
CA PRO A 516 -12.17 -23.96 17.16
C PRO A 516 -11.54 -22.72 17.79
N TYR A 517 -11.93 -22.43 19.03
CA TYR A 517 -11.34 -21.33 19.78
C TYR A 517 -9.85 -21.57 20.03
N GLU A 518 -9.04 -20.55 19.81
CA GLU A 518 -7.60 -20.58 20.07
C GLU A 518 -7.13 -19.26 20.71
N SER A 519 -6.15 -19.37 21.61
CA SER A 519 -5.49 -18.22 22.21
C SER A 519 -4.38 -17.70 21.27
N PHE A 520 -4.40 -16.41 20.95
CA PHE A 520 -3.38 -15.79 20.11
C PHE A 520 -2.15 -15.35 20.90
N ILE A 521 -2.33 -15.05 22.17
CA ILE A 521 -1.28 -14.65 23.10
C ILE A 521 -1.31 -15.56 24.33
N GLU A 522 -0.13 -15.89 24.84
CA GLU A 522 -0.02 -16.55 26.14
C GLU A 522 -0.54 -15.61 27.23
N ASN A 523 -1.43 -16.10 28.08
CA ASN A 523 -1.89 -15.33 29.24
C ASN A 523 -0.65 -15.02 30.10
N LYS A 524 -0.20 -13.78 30.09
CA LYS A 524 0.74 -13.31 31.10
C LYS A 524 -0.01 -13.28 32.42
N GLN A 525 0.27 -14.28 33.26
CA GLN A 525 -0.14 -14.29 34.69
C GLN A 525 0.50 -13.12 35.43
#